data_0e2e86ff4b2a0b6056f2f148dc3bb809
#
_entry.id   0e2e86ff4b2a0b6056f2f148dc3bb809
#
_cell.length_a   1.000
_cell.length_b   1.000
_cell.length_c   1.000
_cell.angle_alpha   90.00
_cell.angle_beta   90.00
_cell.angle_gamma   90.00
#
_symmetry.space_group_name_H-M   'P 1'
#
loop_
_entity.id
_entity.type
_entity.pdbx_description
1 polymer ?
#
loop_
_entity_poly.entity_id
_entity_poly.type
_entity_poly.pdbx_seq_one_letter_code
_entity_poly.pdbx_strand_id
1 'polypeptide(L)'
;MNRQPDATRHVVATSAEAETVLRRLAREGWTARSGFALPDPSCDVGAARLVLHGRVADDDTETAQLAVLAAARGAGVVAICDTESAAGRALVDDLSRVGPVHRGVDGSDVIADLIPEQRALLDRLAAGDTIAAAAAAEFLSLRTANRRIAEARAMFGVRTTREAVLAYLRQRQRQPE
;
A
#
# COMPACT_ATOMS: atom_id res chain seq x y z
N MET A 1 4.44 -14.04 -26.70
CA MET A 1 3.28 -13.28 -26.20
C MET A 1 3.77 -12.56 -24.95
N ASN A 2 4.17 -11.30 -25.10
CA ASN A 2 4.78 -10.51 -24.02
C ASN A 2 3.64 -10.08 -23.07
N ARG A 3 3.56 -10.71 -21.89
CA ARG A 3 2.64 -10.27 -20.84
C ARG A 3 3.21 -8.94 -20.33
N GLN A 4 2.63 -7.83 -20.81
CA GLN A 4 2.88 -6.52 -20.20
C GLN A 4 2.63 -6.67 -18.68
N PRO A 5 3.54 -6.22 -17.82
CA PRO A 5 3.28 -6.23 -16.38
C PRO A 5 1.98 -5.45 -16.15
N ASP A 6 1.01 -6.07 -15.50
CA ASP A 6 -0.28 -5.42 -15.20
C ASP A 6 0.01 -4.10 -14.48
N ALA A 7 -0.41 -3.01 -15.10
CA ALA A 7 -0.23 -1.68 -14.53
C ALA A 7 -0.92 -1.65 -13.17
N THR A 8 -0.14 -1.40 -12.11
CA THR A 8 -0.62 -1.42 -10.73
C THR A 8 -1.48 -0.20 -10.43
N ARG A 9 -2.62 -0.37 -9.75
CA ARG A 9 -3.57 0.70 -9.42
C ARG A 9 -3.87 0.64 -7.94
N HIS A 10 -3.49 1.70 -7.24
CA HIS A 10 -3.69 1.82 -5.79
C HIS A 10 -4.53 3.06 -5.51
N VAL A 11 -5.52 2.90 -4.65
CA VAL A 11 -6.28 4.00 -4.06
C VAL A 11 -6.10 3.94 -2.55
N VAL A 12 -5.57 5.00 -1.97
CA VAL A 12 -5.18 5.07 -0.56
C VAL A 12 -5.81 6.30 0.11
N ALA A 13 -6.02 6.24 1.41
CA ALA A 13 -6.63 7.34 2.14
C ALA A 13 -5.63 8.43 2.54
N THR A 14 -4.36 8.07 2.74
CA THR A 14 -3.35 8.98 3.29
C THR A 14 -2.08 9.05 2.45
N SER A 15 -1.36 10.17 2.57
CA SER A 15 -0.05 10.32 1.94
C SER A 15 0.98 9.32 2.48
N ALA A 16 0.91 8.95 3.75
CA ALA A 16 1.80 7.96 4.35
C ALA A 16 1.62 6.56 3.72
N GLU A 17 0.37 6.18 3.43
CA GLU A 17 0.06 4.95 2.70
C GLU A 17 0.60 5.03 1.26
N ALA A 18 0.41 6.16 0.58
CA ALA A 18 0.94 6.37 -0.76
C ALA A 18 2.46 6.24 -0.79
N GLU A 19 3.18 6.84 0.16
CA GLU A 19 4.63 6.71 0.27
C GLU A 19 5.09 5.26 0.47
N THR A 20 4.33 4.49 1.23
CA THR A 20 4.63 3.07 1.46
C THR A 20 4.49 2.26 0.17
N VAL A 21 3.39 2.48 -0.58
CA VAL A 21 3.18 1.88 -1.90
C VAL A 21 4.27 2.30 -2.88
N LEU A 22 4.59 3.59 -2.96
CA LEU A 22 5.60 4.12 -3.88
C LEU A 22 7.00 3.57 -3.60
N ARG A 23 7.39 3.44 -2.32
CA ARG A 23 8.67 2.82 -1.94
C ARG A 23 8.77 1.37 -2.40
N ARG A 24 7.68 0.60 -2.30
CA ARG A 24 7.61 -0.76 -2.82
C ARG A 24 7.78 -0.76 -4.34
N LEU A 25 6.98 0.01 -5.05
CA LEU A 25 7.02 0.08 -6.50
C LEU A 25 8.41 0.50 -7.02
N ALA A 26 9.10 1.40 -6.29
CA ALA A 26 10.47 1.78 -6.62
C ALA A 26 11.45 0.60 -6.50
N ARG A 27 11.30 -0.28 -5.49
CA ARG A 27 12.10 -1.52 -5.37
C ARG A 27 11.82 -2.51 -6.50
N GLU A 28 10.60 -2.50 -7.03
CA GLU A 28 10.18 -3.31 -8.18
C GLU A 28 10.60 -2.69 -9.53
N GLY A 29 11.29 -1.55 -9.51
CA GLY A 29 11.81 -0.87 -10.70
C GLY A 29 10.83 0.10 -11.36
N TRP A 30 9.79 0.55 -10.64
CA TRP A 30 8.90 1.60 -11.12
C TRP A 30 9.48 2.99 -10.86
N THR A 31 9.28 3.90 -11.80
CA THR A 31 9.66 5.31 -11.66
C THR A 31 8.44 6.13 -11.26
N ALA A 32 8.50 6.76 -10.09
CA ALA A 32 7.40 7.58 -9.57
C ALA A 32 7.46 9.02 -10.08
N ARG A 33 6.29 9.57 -10.47
CA ARG A 33 6.12 10.96 -10.86
C ARG A 33 4.88 11.55 -10.24
N SER A 34 4.99 12.75 -9.68
CA SER A 34 3.87 13.48 -9.11
C SER A 34 2.94 14.04 -10.18
N GLY A 35 1.63 14.00 -9.90
CA GLY A 35 0.56 14.37 -10.81
C GLY A 35 0.17 13.23 -11.75
N PHE A 36 -0.99 13.37 -12.42
CA PHE A 36 -1.54 12.37 -13.33
C PHE A 36 -1.42 12.75 -14.81
N ALA A 37 -0.83 13.91 -15.10
CA ALA A 37 -0.55 14.30 -16.47
C ALA A 37 0.48 13.34 -17.09
N LEU A 38 0.09 12.71 -18.18
CA LEU A 38 0.99 11.86 -18.95
C LEU A 38 2.08 12.71 -19.60
N PRO A 39 3.33 12.24 -19.62
CA PRO A 39 4.32 12.79 -20.53
C PRO A 39 3.85 12.62 -21.97
N ASP A 40 4.61 13.05 -22.95
CA ASP A 40 4.28 13.00 -24.36
C ASP A 40 3.39 11.80 -24.76
N PRO A 41 2.33 12.00 -25.58
CA PRO A 41 1.45 10.93 -26.07
C PRO A 41 2.15 9.76 -26.79
N SER A 42 3.37 9.99 -27.29
CA SER A 42 4.19 8.97 -27.95
C SER A 42 4.96 8.07 -26.98
N CYS A 43 4.98 8.39 -25.67
CA CYS A 43 5.68 7.60 -24.67
C CYS A 43 4.89 6.32 -24.33
N ASP A 44 5.53 5.17 -24.49
CA ASP A 44 4.99 3.90 -23.97
C ASP A 44 5.20 3.85 -22.45
N VAL A 45 4.22 4.37 -21.72
CA VAL A 45 4.27 4.46 -20.25
C VAL A 45 4.26 3.11 -19.57
N GLY A 46 3.71 2.09 -20.21
CA GLY A 46 3.72 0.71 -19.70
C GLY A 46 5.12 0.10 -19.74
N ALA A 47 5.82 0.25 -20.87
CA ALA A 47 7.20 -0.21 -21.01
C ALA A 47 8.17 0.56 -20.11
N ALA A 48 7.90 1.86 -19.87
CA ALA A 48 8.71 2.70 -19.00
C ALA A 48 8.51 2.42 -17.49
N ARG A 49 7.58 1.54 -17.10
CA ARG A 49 7.21 1.29 -15.69
C ARG A 49 7.00 2.60 -14.92
N LEU A 50 6.23 3.51 -15.50
CA LEU A 50 5.92 4.80 -14.90
C LEU A 50 4.73 4.65 -13.96
N VAL A 51 4.86 5.12 -12.72
CA VAL A 51 3.76 5.26 -11.76
C VAL A 51 3.49 6.73 -11.49
N LEU A 52 2.25 7.15 -11.72
CA LEU A 52 1.77 8.50 -11.46
C LEU A 52 1.04 8.52 -10.12
N HIS A 53 1.33 9.53 -9.30
CA HIS A 53 0.72 9.62 -7.99
C HIS A 53 0.31 11.04 -7.62
N GLY A 54 -0.76 11.17 -6.86
CA GLY A 54 -1.23 12.46 -6.42
C GLY A 54 -2.51 12.37 -5.59
N ARG A 55 -2.89 13.51 -5.02
CA ARG A 55 -4.17 13.66 -4.33
C ARG A 55 -5.27 13.99 -5.34
N VAL A 56 -6.42 13.36 -5.16
CA VAL A 56 -7.64 13.66 -5.88
C VAL A 56 -8.64 14.19 -4.86
N ALA A 57 -8.96 15.48 -4.95
CA ALA A 57 -9.97 16.10 -4.10
C ALA A 57 -11.39 15.75 -4.59
N ASP A 58 -12.38 15.80 -3.71
CA ASP A 58 -13.75 15.39 -4.02
C ASP A 58 -14.42 16.26 -5.11
N ASP A 59 -14.00 17.49 -5.27
CA ASP A 59 -14.47 18.45 -6.27
C ASP A 59 -13.57 18.50 -7.52
N ASP A 60 -12.46 17.76 -7.55
CA ASP A 60 -11.48 17.77 -8.64
C ASP A 60 -11.72 16.63 -9.63
N THR A 61 -12.78 16.78 -10.42
CA THR A 61 -13.15 15.82 -11.47
C THR A 61 -12.07 15.72 -12.56
N GLU A 62 -11.35 16.80 -12.85
CA GLU A 62 -10.32 16.82 -13.88
C GLU A 62 -9.15 15.91 -13.47
N THR A 63 -8.64 16.05 -12.25
CA THR A 63 -7.57 15.19 -11.73
C THR A 63 -8.01 13.74 -11.65
N ALA A 64 -9.26 13.44 -11.28
CA ALA A 64 -9.82 12.09 -11.31
C ALA A 64 -9.80 11.49 -12.72
N GLN A 65 -10.24 12.24 -13.73
CA GLN A 65 -10.24 11.80 -15.13
C GLN A 65 -8.82 11.56 -15.64
N LEU A 66 -7.86 12.41 -15.28
CA LEU A 66 -6.45 12.22 -15.64
C LEU A 66 -5.87 10.95 -15.02
N ALA A 67 -6.22 10.62 -13.77
CA ALA A 67 -5.80 9.38 -13.12
C ALA A 67 -6.34 8.14 -13.85
N VAL A 68 -7.61 8.15 -14.25
CA VAL A 68 -8.24 7.07 -15.02
C VAL A 68 -7.61 6.95 -16.42
N LEU A 69 -7.39 8.08 -17.09
CA LEU A 69 -6.72 8.10 -18.39
C LEU A 69 -5.29 7.54 -18.31
N ALA A 70 -4.54 7.92 -17.29
CA ALA A 70 -3.20 7.40 -17.05
C ALA A 70 -3.20 5.87 -16.88
N ALA A 71 -4.14 5.35 -16.08
CA ALA A 71 -4.33 3.92 -15.90
C ALA A 71 -4.69 3.19 -17.22
N ALA A 72 -5.60 3.78 -18.01
CA ALA A 72 -6.02 3.24 -19.31
C ALA A 72 -4.87 3.23 -20.33
N ARG A 73 -3.90 4.14 -20.20
CA ARG A 73 -2.69 4.19 -21.04
C ARG A 73 -1.58 3.27 -20.54
N GLY A 74 -1.80 2.48 -19.48
CA GLY A 74 -0.86 1.52 -18.95
C GLY A 74 0.13 2.06 -17.92
N ALA A 75 -0.04 3.29 -17.44
CA ALA A 75 0.72 3.78 -16.29
C ALA A 75 0.25 3.12 -15.00
N GLY A 76 1.14 2.90 -14.06
CA GLY A 76 0.79 2.66 -12.68
C GLY A 76 0.13 3.92 -12.07
N VAL A 77 -0.84 3.75 -11.19
CA VAL A 77 -1.55 4.86 -10.54
C VAL A 77 -1.59 4.66 -9.04
N VAL A 78 -1.22 5.69 -8.28
CA VAL A 78 -1.40 5.74 -6.82
C VAL A 78 -2.20 7.02 -6.51
N ALA A 79 -3.51 6.88 -6.32
CA ALA A 79 -4.41 7.99 -6.02
C ALA A 79 -4.66 8.10 -4.51
N ILE A 80 -4.53 9.30 -3.97
CA ILE A 80 -4.84 9.61 -2.57
C ILE A 80 -6.19 10.31 -2.55
N CYS A 81 -7.23 9.67 -2.02
CA CYS A 81 -8.56 10.26 -1.89
C CYS A 81 -9.32 9.67 -0.69
N ASP A 82 -10.40 10.32 -0.29
CA ASP A 82 -11.35 9.75 0.66
C ASP A 82 -12.22 8.70 -0.06
N THR A 83 -11.96 7.43 0.20
CA THR A 83 -12.69 6.30 -0.41
C THR A 83 -14.14 6.19 0.05
N GLU A 84 -14.51 6.86 1.14
CA GLU A 84 -15.89 6.90 1.66
C GLU A 84 -16.71 8.03 1.03
N SER A 85 -16.07 9.01 0.38
CA SER A 85 -16.76 10.06 -0.35
C SER A 85 -17.41 9.52 -1.65
N ALA A 86 -18.37 10.27 -2.19
CA ALA A 86 -19.01 9.92 -3.47
C ALA A 86 -18.00 9.95 -4.63
N ALA A 87 -17.12 10.96 -4.63
CA ALA A 87 -16.09 11.12 -5.65
C ALA A 87 -15.03 10.01 -5.56
N GLY A 88 -14.60 9.66 -4.35
CA GLY A 88 -13.64 8.58 -4.15
C GLY A 88 -14.18 7.21 -4.59
N ARG A 89 -15.46 6.93 -4.29
CA ARG A 89 -16.12 5.71 -4.80
C ARG A 89 -16.20 5.70 -6.31
N ALA A 90 -16.57 6.81 -6.94
CA ALA A 90 -16.63 6.94 -8.39
C ALA A 90 -15.25 6.71 -9.04
N LEU A 91 -14.19 7.30 -8.47
CA LEU A 91 -12.82 7.08 -8.95
C LEU A 91 -12.41 5.61 -8.86
N VAL A 92 -12.72 4.94 -7.74
CA VAL A 92 -12.44 3.51 -7.57
C VAL A 92 -13.19 2.67 -8.61
N ASP A 93 -14.46 2.97 -8.87
CA ASP A 93 -15.27 2.27 -9.85
C ASP A 93 -14.72 2.45 -11.27
N ASP A 94 -14.34 3.67 -11.64
CA ASP A 94 -13.76 3.96 -12.96
C ASP A 94 -12.39 3.29 -13.15
N LEU A 95 -11.51 3.32 -12.15
CA LEU A 95 -10.25 2.60 -12.20
C LEU A 95 -10.45 1.09 -12.26
N SER A 96 -11.48 0.55 -11.59
CA SER A 96 -11.80 -0.88 -11.60
C SER A 96 -12.28 -1.39 -12.97
N ARG A 97 -12.85 -0.53 -13.80
CA ARG A 97 -13.17 -0.84 -15.20
C ARG A 97 -11.94 -0.99 -16.09
N VAL A 98 -10.85 -0.32 -15.73
CA VAL A 98 -9.57 -0.43 -16.43
C VAL A 98 -8.82 -1.70 -16.00
N GLY A 99 -8.96 -2.13 -14.76
CA GLY A 99 -8.35 -3.35 -14.21
C GLY A 99 -8.35 -3.39 -12.69
N PRO A 100 -7.70 -4.40 -12.07
CA PRO A 100 -7.72 -4.58 -10.62
C PRO A 100 -7.22 -3.34 -9.88
N VAL A 101 -7.95 -2.95 -8.82
CA VAL A 101 -7.62 -1.81 -7.96
C VAL A 101 -7.35 -2.31 -6.55
N HIS A 102 -6.19 -1.95 -6.02
CA HIS A 102 -5.79 -2.21 -4.64
C HIS A 102 -6.25 -1.03 -3.77
N ARG A 103 -7.01 -1.31 -2.71
CA ARG A 103 -7.49 -0.29 -1.77
C ARG A 103 -6.65 -0.32 -0.50
N GLY A 104 -6.12 0.84 -0.14
CA GLY A 104 -5.19 0.95 0.99
C GLY A 104 -3.81 0.36 0.66
N VAL A 105 -3.00 0.20 1.68
CA VAL A 105 -1.78 -0.60 1.59
C VAL A 105 -2.22 -2.06 1.61
N ASP A 106 -2.08 -2.76 0.49
CA ASP A 106 -2.37 -4.20 0.47
C ASP A 106 -1.50 -4.88 1.50
N GLY A 107 -2.19 -5.43 2.45
CA GLY A 107 -1.51 -5.94 3.61
C GLY A 107 -0.60 -7.14 3.38
N SER A 108 -0.66 -7.82 2.25
CA SER A 108 0.31 -8.86 1.91
C SER A 108 1.74 -8.31 1.86
N ASP A 109 1.87 -7.03 1.51
CA ASP A 109 3.16 -6.38 1.33
C ASP A 109 3.77 -5.92 2.66
N VAL A 110 2.94 -5.51 3.62
CA VAL A 110 3.44 -5.11 4.96
C VAL A 110 4.13 -6.27 5.65
N ILE A 111 3.61 -7.49 5.51
CA ILE A 111 4.26 -8.69 6.09
C ILE A 111 5.63 -8.95 5.45
N ALA A 112 5.76 -8.76 4.15
CA ALA A 112 7.04 -8.93 3.46
C ALA A 112 8.08 -7.89 3.90
N ASP A 113 7.64 -6.68 4.22
CA ASP A 113 8.49 -5.57 4.68
C ASP A 113 8.82 -5.62 6.19
N LEU A 114 8.13 -6.46 6.97
CA LEU A 114 8.46 -6.66 8.38
C LEU A 114 9.83 -7.34 8.53
N ILE A 115 10.68 -6.76 9.36
CA ILE A 115 11.91 -7.44 9.74
C ILE A 115 11.61 -8.68 10.61
N PRO A 116 12.51 -9.68 10.66
CA PRO A 116 12.28 -10.93 11.38
C PRO A 116 11.82 -10.74 12.82
N GLU A 117 12.42 -9.79 13.57
CA GLU A 117 12.06 -9.52 14.95
C GLU A 117 10.64 -8.95 15.11
N GLN A 118 10.19 -8.10 14.17
CA GLN A 118 8.82 -7.57 14.18
C GLN A 118 7.81 -8.68 13.92
N ARG A 119 8.12 -9.57 12.98
CA ARG A 119 7.28 -10.73 12.66
C ARG A 119 7.17 -11.68 13.84
N ALA A 120 8.31 -12.05 14.44
CA ALA A 120 8.35 -12.93 15.60
C ALA A 120 7.54 -12.36 16.79
N LEU A 121 7.68 -11.05 17.07
CA LEU A 121 6.89 -10.39 18.12
C LEU A 121 5.39 -10.43 17.81
N LEU A 122 4.98 -10.15 16.57
CA LEU A 122 3.56 -10.20 16.19
C LEU A 122 2.99 -11.62 16.25
N ASP A 123 3.75 -12.65 15.85
CA ASP A 123 3.36 -14.06 15.97
C ASP A 123 3.09 -14.44 17.43
N ARG A 124 3.98 -14.04 18.35
CA ARG A 124 3.80 -14.31 19.78
C ARG A 124 2.61 -13.57 20.38
N LEU A 125 2.44 -12.30 20.02
CA LEU A 125 1.27 -11.52 20.47
C LEU A 125 -0.03 -12.11 19.93
N ALA A 126 -0.01 -12.63 18.69
CA ALA A 126 -1.15 -13.33 18.08
C ALA A 126 -1.47 -14.65 18.80
N ALA A 127 -0.46 -15.33 19.35
CA ALA A 127 -0.63 -16.52 20.18
C ALA A 127 -1.11 -16.22 21.61
N GLY A 128 -1.21 -14.93 22.00
CA GLY A 128 -1.73 -14.49 23.30
C GLY A 128 -0.64 -14.11 24.32
N ASP A 129 0.62 -14.10 23.92
CA ASP A 129 1.72 -13.66 24.80
C ASP A 129 1.59 -12.18 25.17
N THR A 130 2.03 -11.82 26.36
CA THR A 130 2.24 -10.41 26.71
C THR A 130 3.48 -9.85 25.99
N ILE A 131 3.58 -8.53 25.85
CA ILE A 131 4.76 -7.90 25.23
C ILE A 131 6.04 -8.28 25.97
N ALA A 132 5.98 -8.40 27.31
CA ALA A 132 7.13 -8.78 28.12
C ALA A 132 7.53 -10.25 27.87
N ALA A 133 6.57 -11.17 27.77
CA ALA A 133 6.82 -12.57 27.45
C ALA A 133 7.37 -12.73 26.04
N ALA A 134 6.78 -12.05 25.07
CA ALA A 134 7.25 -12.05 23.68
C ALA A 134 8.68 -11.50 23.57
N ALA A 135 8.99 -10.39 24.25
CA ALA A 135 10.33 -9.82 24.27
C ALA A 135 11.37 -10.78 24.86
N ALA A 136 11.05 -11.42 25.99
CA ALA A 136 11.93 -12.39 26.64
C ALA A 136 12.20 -13.60 25.74
N ALA A 137 11.17 -14.11 25.09
CA ALA A 137 11.26 -15.27 24.19
C ALA A 137 12.11 -14.98 22.93
N GLU A 138 12.10 -13.74 22.46
CA GLU A 138 12.90 -13.29 21.30
C GLU A 138 14.27 -12.68 21.72
N PHE A 139 14.67 -12.85 22.96
CA PHE A 139 15.92 -12.31 23.53
C PHE A 139 16.07 -10.79 23.36
N LEU A 140 14.96 -10.05 23.37
CA LEU A 140 14.90 -8.60 23.24
C LEU A 140 14.66 -7.93 24.60
N SER A 141 15.23 -6.73 24.79
CA SER A 141 14.79 -5.89 25.88
C SER A 141 13.36 -5.41 25.66
N LEU A 142 12.60 -5.19 26.74
CA LEU A 142 11.23 -4.65 26.66
C LEU A 142 11.17 -3.32 25.87
N ARG A 143 12.19 -2.47 26.02
CA ARG A 143 12.32 -1.21 25.27
C ARG A 143 12.46 -1.47 23.77
N THR A 144 13.29 -2.45 23.39
CA THR A 144 13.48 -2.82 21.97
C THR A 144 12.20 -3.40 21.39
N ALA A 145 11.55 -4.32 22.11
CA ALA A 145 10.30 -4.92 21.67
C ALA A 145 9.19 -3.87 21.47
N ASN A 146 9.03 -2.93 22.42
CA ASN A 146 8.05 -1.84 22.27
C ASN A 146 8.35 -0.96 21.04
N ARG A 147 9.62 -0.65 20.78
CA ARG A 147 10.00 0.11 19.58
C ARG A 147 9.66 -0.66 18.31
N ARG A 148 10.00 -1.95 18.23
CA ARG A 148 9.69 -2.81 17.08
C ARG A 148 8.18 -2.95 16.82
N ILE A 149 7.39 -3.06 17.88
CA ILE A 149 5.93 -3.09 17.79
C ILE A 149 5.39 -1.72 17.33
N ALA A 150 5.96 -0.61 17.79
CA ALA A 150 5.55 0.72 17.33
C ALA A 150 5.87 0.94 15.85
N GLU A 151 7.03 0.50 15.38
CA GLU A 151 7.41 0.50 13.97
C GLU A 151 6.43 -0.35 13.13
N ALA A 152 6.11 -1.56 13.59
CA ALA A 152 5.13 -2.43 12.92
C ALA A 152 3.73 -1.78 12.87
N ARG A 153 3.26 -1.15 13.96
CA ARG A 153 2.00 -0.41 13.96
C ARG A 153 1.98 0.69 12.89
N ALA A 154 3.07 1.44 12.78
CA ALA A 154 3.20 2.48 11.76
C ALA A 154 3.15 1.90 10.33
N MET A 155 3.76 0.73 10.11
CA MET A 155 3.70 0.04 8.81
C MET A 155 2.29 -0.42 8.45
N PHE A 156 1.51 -0.90 9.44
CA PHE A 156 0.11 -1.26 9.25
C PHE A 156 -0.85 -0.06 9.24
N GLY A 157 -0.38 1.15 9.49
CA GLY A 157 -1.22 2.35 9.56
C GLY A 157 -2.21 2.35 10.73
N VAL A 158 -1.93 1.63 11.83
CA VAL A 158 -2.84 1.43 12.95
C VAL A 158 -2.34 2.10 14.23
N ARG A 159 -3.26 2.36 15.18
CA ARG A 159 -2.95 3.11 16.40
C ARG A 159 -2.59 2.21 17.58
N THR A 160 -3.13 1.00 17.64
CA THR A 160 -2.97 0.10 18.80
C THR A 160 -2.24 -1.19 18.41
N THR A 161 -1.56 -1.79 19.38
CA THR A 161 -0.90 -3.10 19.20
C THR A 161 -1.90 -4.19 18.84
N ARG A 162 -3.11 -4.16 19.42
CA ARG A 162 -4.17 -5.11 19.10
C ARG A 162 -4.61 -5.01 17.65
N GLU A 163 -4.76 -3.80 17.12
CA GLU A 163 -5.07 -3.58 15.70
C GLU A 163 -3.96 -4.10 14.79
N ALA A 164 -2.69 -3.91 15.17
CA ALA A 164 -1.56 -4.42 14.40
C ALA A 164 -1.55 -5.95 14.36
N VAL A 165 -1.82 -6.61 15.49
CA VAL A 165 -1.95 -8.07 15.55
C VAL A 165 -3.11 -8.56 14.68
N LEU A 166 -4.27 -7.90 14.73
CA LEU A 166 -5.42 -8.26 13.90
C LEU A 166 -5.14 -8.04 12.40
N ALA A 167 -4.48 -6.95 12.04
CA ALA A 167 -4.06 -6.67 10.68
C ALA A 167 -3.10 -7.75 10.19
N TYR A 168 -2.09 -8.08 10.98
CA TYR A 168 -1.12 -9.14 10.70
C TYR A 168 -1.79 -10.50 10.46
N LEU A 169 -2.72 -10.93 11.33
CA LEU A 169 -3.44 -12.19 11.18
C LEU A 169 -4.29 -12.23 9.92
N ARG A 170 -5.02 -11.15 9.60
CA ARG A 170 -5.84 -11.06 8.39
C ARG A 170 -5.00 -11.20 7.12
N GLN A 171 -3.81 -10.63 7.13
CA GLN A 171 -2.91 -10.66 5.99
C GLN A 171 -2.26 -12.03 5.82
N ARG A 172 -1.83 -12.65 6.92
CA ARG A 172 -1.28 -14.00 6.91
C ARG A 172 -2.28 -15.03 6.36
N GLN A 173 -3.58 -14.88 6.66
CA GLN A 173 -4.63 -15.75 6.12
C GLN A 173 -4.89 -15.57 4.62
N ARG A 174 -4.46 -14.48 4.03
CA ARG A 174 -4.61 -14.18 2.59
C ARG A 174 -3.43 -14.64 1.74
N GLN A 175 -2.33 -15.05 2.35
CA GLN A 175 -1.18 -15.67 1.68
C GLN A 175 -1.32 -17.19 1.81
N PRO A 176 -1.86 -17.91 0.81
CA PRO A 176 -1.68 -19.35 0.74
C PRO A 176 -0.21 -19.63 0.48
N GLU A 177 0.37 -20.58 1.21
CA GLU A 177 1.71 -21.13 0.93
C GLU A 177 1.82 -21.63 -0.51
#